data_d7fe79e28be0aad861e0d0fd932e4885
#
_entry.id   d7fe79e28be0aad861e0d0fd932e4885
#
_cell.length_a   1.000
_cell.length_b   1.000
_cell.length_c   1.000
_cell.angle_alpha   90.00
_cell.angle_beta   90.00
_cell.angle_gamma   90.00
#
_symmetry.space_group_name_H-M   'P 1'
#
loop_
_entity.id
_entity.type
_entity.pdbx_description
1 polymer ?
#
loop_
_entity_poly.entity_id
_entity_poly.type
_entity_poly.pdbx_seq_one_letter_code
_entity_poly.pdbx_strand_id
1 'polypeptide(L)'
;MKRNTPFSKSCLALIILFGILPAFGSAAGVQANQQTAPALKEIQVPVIHVKGSHYEAGYQIGTQLKKNFLQEVGEMKEDPNWKKIRAEAELYLAYSRKYLPEYVAEAQGTADAVGLGLEDLFPTLCEELWDENYRFTKGCSDLIASNDVTADGSVLAAHNNDTSPSTQELVTIIHYQVDGEPEIVTVGYGGLGISVGYNSAGISLTGNQVDSTDMRVGVPRLLLVRKILAARTIGQAIDAAILKERASDYNQVITDRNGEIYSIEGSATDYAPLYSTEGYLVHTNHYLAPWMRKFEFDPQGITSSIVRYNRGVRLLKNNRGRITVDLLKQFLSDHVNYPGSICRHGNYVKTTFSVIINLTTGTMLLARGNPCEVKYNEYKLISRKEN
;
A
#
# COMPACT_ATOMS: atom_id res chain seq x y z
N MET A 1 -47.95 38.36 -12.43
CA MET A 1 -49.27 37.76 -12.79
C MET A 1 -49.38 36.44 -12.14
N LYS A 2 -50.10 36.40 -11.13
CA LYS A 2 -51.10 35.55 -10.49
C LYS A 2 -51.53 34.35 -11.36
N ARG A 3 -51.49 33.12 -10.79
CA ARG A 3 -52.71 32.39 -10.39
C ARG A 3 -52.35 31.17 -9.50
N ASN A 4 -52.89 31.26 -8.30
CA ASN A 4 -53.19 30.16 -7.38
C ASN A 4 -54.31 29.26 -7.95
N THR A 5 -54.34 27.96 -7.55
CA THR A 5 -55.45 27.52 -6.67
C THR A 5 -55.28 26.02 -6.30
N PRO A 6 -55.91 25.62 -5.20
CA PRO A 6 -55.63 24.39 -4.44
C PRO A 6 -56.79 23.37 -4.54
N PHE A 7 -56.75 22.39 -3.62
CA PHE A 7 -57.79 21.40 -3.19
C PHE A 7 -57.31 19.95 -3.37
N SER A 8 -57.54 19.00 -2.51
CA SER A 8 -58.47 18.94 -1.36
C SER A 8 -58.09 17.71 -0.51
N LYS A 9 -58.38 17.81 0.77
CA LYS A 9 -58.37 16.72 1.79
C LYS A 9 -59.46 15.71 1.50
N SER A 10 -59.23 14.43 1.80
CA SER A 10 -60.25 13.55 2.35
C SER A 10 -59.64 12.43 3.17
N CYS A 11 -59.91 12.45 4.44
CA CYS A 11 -59.75 11.35 5.40
C CYS A 11 -60.69 10.20 5.04
N LEU A 12 -60.20 8.97 5.17
CA LEU A 12 -61.08 7.87 5.58
C LEU A 12 -60.31 6.91 6.49
N ALA A 13 -60.64 6.96 7.77
CA ALA A 13 -60.20 5.98 8.76
C ALA A 13 -61.06 4.72 8.60
N LEU A 14 -60.41 3.58 8.42
CA LEU A 14 -61.09 2.28 8.54
C LEU A 14 -60.49 1.55 9.73
N ILE A 15 -61.25 1.52 10.83
CA ILE A 15 -61.02 0.70 12.01
C ILE A 15 -61.51 -0.71 11.70
N ILE A 16 -60.61 -1.68 11.61
CA ILE A 16 -60.98 -3.10 11.62
C ILE A 16 -60.49 -3.71 12.92
N LEU A 17 -61.39 -3.98 13.82
CA LEU A 17 -61.19 -4.89 14.96
C LEU A 17 -61.08 -6.32 14.42
N PHE A 18 -60.00 -7.01 14.72
CA PHE A 18 -59.96 -8.47 14.65
C PHE A 18 -59.49 -9.06 15.97
N GLY A 19 -60.35 -10.01 16.39
CA GLY A 19 -60.28 -10.67 17.67
C GLY A 19 -59.02 -11.54 17.86
N ILE A 20 -58.66 -11.64 19.13
CA ILE A 20 -57.59 -12.49 19.66
C ILE A 20 -58.11 -13.93 19.73
N LEU A 21 -57.45 -14.85 19.02
CA LEU A 21 -57.47 -16.27 19.29
C LEU A 21 -56.03 -16.74 19.57
N PRO A 22 -55.78 -17.45 20.67
CA PRO A 22 -54.45 -17.98 20.93
C PRO A 22 -54.28 -19.30 20.18
N ALA A 23 -53.41 -19.31 19.17
CA ALA A 23 -52.93 -20.54 18.58
C ALA A 23 -51.65 -20.98 19.30
N PHE A 24 -51.74 -22.06 20.07
CA PHE A 24 -50.56 -22.81 20.49
C PHE A 24 -49.96 -23.48 19.27
N GLY A 25 -48.91 -22.88 18.72
CA GLY A 25 -48.06 -23.45 17.67
C GLY A 25 -46.75 -23.92 18.27
N SER A 26 -46.46 -25.20 18.16
CA SER A 26 -45.21 -25.83 18.53
C SER A 26 -43.99 -25.09 17.94
N ALA A 27 -43.06 -24.74 18.79
CA ALA A 27 -41.76 -24.21 18.37
C ALA A 27 -40.97 -25.30 17.60
N ALA A 28 -41.10 -25.30 16.27
CA ALA A 28 -40.16 -25.99 15.42
C ALA A 28 -38.85 -25.21 15.52
N GLY A 29 -37.83 -25.81 16.15
CA GLY A 29 -36.51 -25.24 16.25
C GLY A 29 -35.95 -24.96 14.85
N VAL A 30 -35.82 -23.70 14.53
CA VAL A 30 -35.00 -23.27 13.37
C VAL A 30 -33.57 -23.61 13.73
N GLN A 31 -33.09 -24.76 13.29
CA GLN A 31 -31.65 -25.03 13.25
C GLN A 31 -31.03 -23.98 12.33
N ALA A 32 -30.36 -23.00 12.93
CA ALA A 32 -29.47 -22.11 12.20
C ALA A 32 -28.42 -22.98 11.53
N ASN A 33 -28.53 -23.08 10.22
CA ASN A 33 -27.55 -23.73 9.40
C ASN A 33 -26.24 -22.95 9.60
N GLN A 34 -25.37 -23.42 10.49
CA GLN A 34 -24.00 -22.90 10.62
C GLN A 34 -23.25 -23.27 9.34
N GLN A 35 -23.41 -22.45 8.31
CA GLN A 35 -22.48 -22.47 7.19
C GLN A 35 -21.11 -22.11 7.78
N THR A 36 -20.27 -23.11 7.97
CA THR A 36 -18.87 -22.91 8.30
C THR A 36 -18.26 -22.01 7.24
N ALA A 37 -17.70 -20.87 7.65
CA ALA A 37 -16.99 -19.98 6.75
C ALA A 37 -15.96 -20.80 5.95
N PRO A 38 -15.81 -20.58 4.64
CA PRO A 38 -14.86 -21.33 3.83
C PRO A 38 -13.46 -21.19 4.43
N ALA A 39 -12.71 -22.29 4.46
CA ALA A 39 -11.35 -22.31 4.97
C ALA A 39 -10.48 -21.36 4.15
N LEU A 40 -9.70 -20.51 4.83
CA LEU A 40 -8.78 -19.59 4.15
C LEU A 40 -7.75 -20.36 3.35
N LYS A 41 -7.48 -19.91 2.12
CA LYS A 41 -6.46 -20.49 1.23
C LYS A 41 -5.07 -20.15 1.75
N GLU A 42 -4.16 -21.11 1.69
CA GLU A 42 -2.74 -20.88 1.97
C GLU A 42 -2.01 -20.65 0.65
N ILE A 43 -1.37 -19.48 0.49
CA ILE A 43 -0.64 -19.09 -0.71
C ILE A 43 0.75 -18.65 -0.28
N GLN A 44 1.77 -19.37 -0.74
CA GLN A 44 3.16 -19.01 -0.48
C GLN A 44 3.59 -17.85 -1.39
N VAL A 45 4.43 -16.96 -0.85
CA VAL A 45 5.03 -15.85 -1.60
C VAL A 45 6.50 -16.15 -1.83
N PRO A 46 7.03 -15.97 -3.05
CA PRO A 46 8.45 -16.13 -3.31
C PRO A 46 9.27 -15.17 -2.44
N VAL A 47 10.34 -15.68 -1.83
CA VAL A 47 11.30 -14.88 -1.05
C VAL A 47 12.66 -14.94 -1.73
N ILE A 48 13.19 -13.78 -2.06
CA ILE A 48 14.49 -13.62 -2.70
C ILE A 48 15.44 -13.00 -1.68
N HIS A 49 16.55 -13.69 -1.42
CA HIS A 49 17.60 -13.22 -0.53
C HIS A 49 18.74 -12.66 -1.37
N VAL A 50 19.17 -11.43 -1.05
CA VAL A 50 20.27 -10.76 -1.72
C VAL A 50 21.23 -10.14 -0.70
N LYS A 51 22.52 -10.14 -1.02
CA LYS A 51 23.58 -9.67 -0.13
C LYS A 51 24.79 -9.12 -0.88
N GLY A 52 25.64 -8.40 -0.14
CA GLY A 52 26.88 -7.80 -0.64
C GLY A 52 26.69 -6.33 -1.01
N SER A 53 27.44 -5.84 -1.98
CA SER A 53 27.30 -4.49 -2.51
C SER A 53 25.95 -4.27 -3.19
N HIS A 54 25.57 -3.01 -3.44
CA HIS A 54 24.35 -2.69 -4.21
C HIS A 54 24.35 -3.36 -5.58
N TYR A 55 25.48 -3.33 -6.30
CA TYR A 55 25.59 -3.99 -7.59
C TYR A 55 25.35 -5.50 -7.49
N GLU A 56 25.97 -6.17 -6.51
CA GLU A 56 25.78 -7.62 -6.31
C GLU A 56 24.34 -7.96 -5.92
N ALA A 57 23.71 -7.14 -5.07
CA ALA A 57 22.30 -7.29 -4.73
C ALA A 57 21.41 -7.19 -5.97
N GLY A 58 21.62 -6.17 -6.78
CA GLY A 58 20.92 -6.02 -8.07
C GLY A 58 21.14 -7.18 -9.02
N TYR A 59 22.39 -7.65 -9.14
CA TYR A 59 22.72 -8.80 -9.99
C TYR A 59 21.99 -10.07 -9.53
N GLN A 60 21.89 -10.30 -8.21
CA GLN A 60 21.14 -11.42 -7.65
C GLN A 60 19.63 -11.30 -7.88
N ILE A 61 19.08 -10.07 -7.80
CA ILE A 61 17.67 -9.79 -8.13
C ILE A 61 17.41 -10.11 -9.60
N GLY A 62 18.21 -9.56 -10.51
CA GLY A 62 18.09 -9.77 -11.94
C GLY A 62 18.23 -11.24 -12.34
N THR A 63 19.12 -11.98 -11.68
CA THR A 63 19.31 -13.42 -11.93
C THR A 63 18.05 -14.23 -11.57
N GLN A 64 17.46 -13.96 -10.39
CA GLN A 64 16.34 -14.72 -9.86
C GLN A 64 15.00 -14.32 -10.51
N LEU A 65 14.86 -13.06 -10.94
CA LEU A 65 13.65 -12.50 -11.53
C LEU A 65 13.79 -12.17 -13.01
N LYS A 66 14.77 -12.74 -13.69
CA LYS A 66 15.10 -12.47 -15.11
C LYS A 66 13.88 -12.46 -16.01
N LYS A 67 13.00 -13.44 -15.85
CA LYS A 67 11.78 -13.56 -16.67
C LYS A 67 10.86 -12.35 -16.53
N ASN A 68 10.69 -11.86 -15.29
CA ASN A 68 9.81 -10.73 -15.00
C ASN A 68 10.33 -9.45 -15.64
N PHE A 69 11.64 -9.17 -15.50
CA PHE A 69 12.27 -8.00 -16.11
C PHE A 69 12.24 -8.05 -17.65
N LEU A 70 12.51 -9.23 -18.26
CA LEU A 70 12.44 -9.38 -19.72
C LEU A 70 11.02 -9.18 -20.25
N GLN A 71 10.02 -9.66 -19.51
CA GLN A 71 8.62 -9.47 -19.88
C GLN A 71 8.24 -7.98 -19.81
N GLU A 72 8.52 -7.31 -18.70
CA GLU A 72 8.17 -5.90 -18.49
C GLU A 72 8.85 -4.99 -19.52
N VAL A 73 10.17 -5.14 -19.71
CA VAL A 73 10.90 -4.37 -20.71
C VAL A 73 10.42 -4.71 -22.13
N GLY A 74 10.05 -5.97 -22.38
CA GLY A 74 9.47 -6.38 -23.65
C GLY A 74 8.14 -5.66 -23.93
N GLU A 75 7.23 -5.67 -22.96
CA GLU A 75 5.93 -4.97 -23.04
C GLU A 75 6.12 -3.45 -23.24
N MET A 76 7.04 -2.83 -22.50
CA MET A 76 7.37 -1.41 -22.68
C MET A 76 7.92 -1.09 -24.08
N LYS A 77 8.72 -1.99 -24.66
CA LYS A 77 9.28 -1.83 -26.02
C LYS A 77 8.22 -1.91 -27.12
N GLU A 78 7.08 -2.53 -26.86
CA GLU A 78 5.93 -2.57 -27.76
C GLU A 78 5.14 -1.24 -27.79
N ASP A 79 5.34 -0.36 -26.80
CA ASP A 79 4.71 0.96 -26.78
C ASP A 79 5.20 1.82 -27.96
N PRO A 80 4.29 2.41 -28.78
CA PRO A 80 4.66 3.29 -29.89
C PRO A 80 5.57 4.47 -29.46
N ASN A 81 5.50 4.89 -28.20
CA ASN A 81 6.30 5.96 -27.64
C ASN A 81 7.62 5.49 -27.01
N TRP A 82 7.99 4.20 -27.09
CA TRP A 82 9.16 3.63 -26.43
C TRP A 82 10.44 4.47 -26.59
N LYS A 83 10.72 4.93 -27.83
CA LYS A 83 11.91 5.76 -28.09
C LYS A 83 11.89 7.07 -27.29
N LYS A 84 10.72 7.67 -27.11
CA LYS A 84 10.55 8.88 -26.32
C LYS A 84 10.68 8.59 -24.84
N ILE A 85 10.00 7.52 -24.34
CA ILE A 85 10.07 7.08 -22.95
C ILE A 85 11.53 6.81 -22.54
N ARG A 86 12.27 6.07 -23.37
CA ARG A 86 13.67 5.74 -23.13
C ARG A 86 14.55 6.98 -23.09
N ALA A 87 14.39 7.90 -24.05
CA ALA A 87 15.15 9.14 -24.07
C ALA A 87 14.84 10.06 -22.88
N GLU A 88 13.59 10.08 -22.42
CA GLU A 88 13.17 10.83 -21.23
C GLU A 88 13.71 10.19 -19.96
N ALA A 89 13.71 8.87 -19.84
CA ALA A 89 14.26 8.13 -18.71
C ALA A 89 15.78 8.39 -18.51
N GLU A 90 16.53 8.72 -19.56
CA GLU A 90 17.94 9.12 -19.45
C GLU A 90 18.13 10.39 -18.60
N LEU A 91 17.15 11.31 -18.63
CA LEU A 91 17.18 12.51 -17.78
C LEU A 91 17.01 12.14 -16.31
N TYR A 92 16.08 11.21 -15.99
CA TYR A 92 15.88 10.69 -14.63
C TYR A 92 17.10 9.91 -14.15
N LEU A 93 17.73 9.12 -15.03
CA LEU A 93 18.96 8.40 -14.73
C LEU A 93 20.12 9.36 -14.38
N ALA A 94 20.23 10.50 -15.08
CA ALA A 94 21.24 11.51 -14.78
C ALA A 94 21.06 12.11 -13.37
N TYR A 95 19.81 12.40 -12.96
CA TYR A 95 19.51 12.82 -11.59
C TYR A 95 19.84 11.72 -10.59
N SER A 96 19.43 10.48 -10.87
CA SER A 96 19.67 9.34 -9.99
C SER A 96 21.16 9.06 -9.78
N ARG A 97 21.97 9.13 -10.83
CA ARG A 97 23.44 8.99 -10.72
C ARG A 97 24.08 10.07 -9.83
N LYS A 98 23.50 11.26 -9.81
CA LYS A 98 24.02 12.37 -9.00
C LYS A 98 23.61 12.26 -7.53
N TYR A 99 22.38 11.86 -7.23
CA TYR A 99 21.82 11.94 -5.88
C TYR A 99 21.70 10.58 -5.17
N LEU A 100 21.61 9.49 -5.93
CA LEU A 100 21.44 8.12 -5.44
C LEU A 100 22.28 7.12 -6.25
N PRO A 101 23.61 7.32 -6.38
CA PRO A 101 24.48 6.48 -7.21
C PRO A 101 24.47 5.00 -6.78
N GLU A 102 24.30 4.72 -5.48
CA GLU A 102 24.23 3.38 -4.92
C GLU A 102 23.06 2.58 -5.50
N TYR A 103 21.88 3.17 -5.65
CA TYR A 103 20.71 2.48 -6.23
C TYR A 103 20.76 2.41 -7.76
N VAL A 104 21.51 3.31 -8.40
CA VAL A 104 21.85 3.14 -9.82
C VAL A 104 22.79 1.95 -10.02
N ALA A 105 23.74 1.71 -9.10
CA ALA A 105 24.57 0.51 -9.13
C ALA A 105 23.74 -0.78 -8.94
N GLU A 106 22.71 -0.76 -8.08
CA GLU A 106 21.75 -1.86 -7.91
C GLU A 106 20.99 -2.12 -9.23
N ALA A 107 20.49 -1.06 -9.87
CA ALA A 107 19.83 -1.16 -11.19
C ALA A 107 20.77 -1.67 -12.30
N GLN A 108 22.05 -1.25 -12.29
CA GLN A 108 23.07 -1.73 -13.24
C GLN A 108 23.31 -3.23 -13.05
N GLY A 109 23.47 -3.69 -11.79
CA GLY A 109 23.63 -5.12 -11.51
C GLY A 109 22.43 -5.93 -12.02
N THR A 110 21.22 -5.41 -11.85
CA THR A 110 20.00 -6.04 -12.37
C THR A 110 20.03 -6.11 -13.90
N ALA A 111 20.37 -5.03 -14.58
CA ALA A 111 20.44 -4.97 -16.04
C ALA A 111 21.45 -5.98 -16.60
N ASP A 112 22.66 -6.04 -16.01
CA ASP A 112 23.74 -6.96 -16.44
C ASP A 112 23.31 -8.43 -16.27
N ALA A 113 22.67 -8.79 -15.15
CA ALA A 113 22.19 -10.15 -14.91
C ALA A 113 21.07 -10.57 -15.87
N VAL A 114 20.21 -9.64 -16.25
CA VAL A 114 19.13 -9.88 -17.22
C VAL A 114 19.68 -9.97 -18.65
N GLY A 115 20.78 -9.28 -18.93
CA GLY A 115 21.42 -9.16 -20.25
C GLY A 115 20.84 -7.99 -21.05
N LEU A 116 20.45 -6.90 -20.36
CA LEU A 116 19.95 -5.65 -20.94
C LEU A 116 20.95 -4.51 -20.69
N GLY A 117 20.89 -3.46 -21.52
CA GLY A 117 21.50 -2.18 -21.16
C GLY A 117 20.73 -1.51 -20.02
N LEU A 118 21.43 -0.75 -19.17
CA LEU A 118 20.77 0.00 -18.10
C LEU A 118 19.73 0.98 -18.65
N GLU A 119 20.00 1.58 -19.79
CA GLU A 119 19.10 2.50 -20.49
C GLU A 119 17.77 1.85 -20.96
N ASP A 120 17.76 0.53 -21.14
CA ASP A 120 16.56 -0.22 -21.48
C ASP A 120 15.81 -0.71 -20.22
N LEU A 121 16.53 -0.98 -19.12
CA LEU A 121 15.94 -1.40 -17.87
C LEU A 121 15.44 -0.23 -17.03
N PHE A 122 16.18 0.89 -16.99
CA PHE A 122 15.89 2.01 -16.09
C PHE A 122 14.48 2.62 -16.24
N PRO A 123 13.86 2.66 -17.45
CA PRO A 123 12.47 3.09 -17.60
C PRO A 123 11.47 2.34 -16.71
N THR A 124 11.72 1.06 -16.37
CA THR A 124 10.86 0.29 -15.46
C THR A 124 10.86 0.83 -14.02
N LEU A 125 11.87 1.63 -13.67
CA LEU A 125 12.00 2.31 -12.36
C LEU A 125 11.41 3.72 -12.35
N CYS A 126 10.96 4.22 -13.50
CA CYS A 126 10.41 5.57 -13.68
C CYS A 126 8.89 5.50 -13.86
N GLU A 127 8.15 5.23 -12.77
CA GLU A 127 6.66 5.18 -12.85
C GLU A 127 6.03 6.50 -13.29
N GLU A 128 6.77 7.60 -13.22
CA GLU A 128 6.40 8.90 -13.75
C GLU A 128 6.21 8.91 -15.27
N LEU A 129 6.81 7.94 -15.96
CA LEU A 129 6.73 7.77 -17.41
C LEU A 129 5.70 6.71 -17.85
N TRP A 130 5.05 6.05 -16.91
CA TRP A 130 4.06 5.01 -17.21
C TRP A 130 2.74 5.61 -17.65
N ASP A 131 1.94 4.81 -18.39
CA ASP A 131 0.63 5.22 -18.89
C ASP A 131 -0.26 5.74 -17.75
N GLU A 132 -1.04 6.80 -18.06
CA GLU A 132 -2.02 7.38 -17.14
C GLU A 132 -3.05 6.33 -16.67
N ASN A 133 -3.40 5.36 -17.51
CA ASN A 133 -4.31 4.27 -17.12
C ASN A 133 -3.80 3.46 -15.92
N TYR A 134 -2.49 3.34 -15.74
CA TYR A 134 -1.90 2.69 -14.58
C TYR A 134 -2.25 3.40 -13.27
N ARG A 135 -2.41 4.72 -13.30
CA ARG A 135 -2.74 5.55 -12.13
C ARG A 135 -4.14 5.27 -11.59
N PHE A 136 -5.10 4.97 -12.45
CA PHE A 136 -6.50 4.72 -12.06
C PHE A 136 -6.73 3.30 -11.50
N THR A 137 -5.78 2.41 -11.59
CA THR A 137 -5.91 0.99 -11.21
C THR A 137 -5.35 0.67 -9.83
N LYS A 138 -4.95 1.68 -9.05
CA LYS A 138 -4.35 1.47 -7.73
C LYS A 138 -5.22 2.03 -6.61
N GLY A 139 -5.11 1.42 -5.46
CA GLY A 139 -5.67 1.87 -4.19
C GLY A 139 -4.91 1.24 -3.04
N CYS A 140 -4.94 1.88 -1.88
CA CYS A 140 -4.28 1.36 -0.69
C CYS A 140 -5.01 1.84 0.56
N SER A 141 -4.86 1.11 1.66
CA SER A 141 -5.36 1.53 2.97
C SER A 141 -4.30 1.23 4.02
N ASP A 142 -3.86 2.26 4.73
CA ASP A 142 -2.97 2.15 5.88
C ASP A 142 -3.74 2.30 7.18
N LEU A 143 -3.48 1.39 8.12
CA LEU A 143 -4.00 1.38 9.48
C LEU A 143 -2.82 1.18 10.44
N ILE A 144 -2.32 2.25 11.05
CA ILE A 144 -1.14 2.22 11.90
C ILE A 144 -1.56 2.41 13.36
N ALA A 145 -0.97 1.66 14.27
CA ALA A 145 -1.22 1.74 15.70
C ALA A 145 0.10 1.74 16.48
N SER A 146 0.32 2.75 17.31
CA SER A 146 1.45 2.82 18.23
C SER A 146 1.21 1.97 19.48
N ASN A 147 2.25 1.79 20.27
CA ASN A 147 2.21 1.10 21.56
C ASN A 147 1.18 1.68 22.54
N ASP A 148 0.80 2.96 22.42
CA ASP A 148 -0.18 3.62 23.31
C ASP A 148 -1.61 3.12 23.13
N VAL A 149 -1.92 2.51 21.97
CA VAL A 149 -3.30 2.13 21.61
C VAL A 149 -3.46 0.64 21.31
N THR A 150 -2.37 -0.12 21.29
CA THR A 150 -2.40 -1.59 21.16
C THR A 150 -2.60 -2.25 22.53
N ALA A 151 -3.12 -3.46 22.53
CA ALA A 151 -3.42 -4.19 23.77
C ALA A 151 -2.18 -4.70 24.50
N ASP A 152 -1.09 -4.94 23.76
CA ASP A 152 0.15 -5.55 24.25
C ASP A 152 1.38 -4.61 24.16
N GLY A 153 1.19 -3.35 23.81
CA GLY A 153 2.26 -2.38 23.66
C GLY A 153 3.07 -2.54 22.35
N SER A 154 2.58 -3.35 21.40
CA SER A 154 3.22 -3.48 20.09
C SER A 154 3.02 -2.25 19.22
N VAL A 155 4.00 -1.95 18.36
CA VAL A 155 3.86 -0.99 17.26
C VAL A 155 3.54 -1.75 15.99
N LEU A 156 2.36 -1.47 15.40
CA LEU A 156 1.79 -2.22 14.29
C LEU A 156 1.53 -1.31 13.08
N ALA A 157 2.10 -1.68 11.92
CA ALA A 157 1.80 -1.02 10.65
C ALA A 157 1.08 -2.02 9.73
N ALA A 158 -0.18 -1.74 9.43
CA ALA A 158 -1.04 -2.60 8.62
C ALA A 158 -1.42 -1.91 7.31
N HIS A 159 -1.38 -2.67 6.19
CA HIS A 159 -1.59 -2.13 4.85
C HIS A 159 -2.30 -3.14 3.94
N ASN A 160 -3.31 -2.67 3.20
CA ASN A 160 -3.84 -3.35 2.03
C ASN A 160 -3.35 -2.65 0.77
N ASN A 161 -2.81 -3.43 -0.17
CA ASN A 161 -2.46 -2.93 -1.50
C ASN A 161 -3.52 -3.40 -2.51
N ASP A 162 -4.16 -2.44 -3.16
CA ASP A 162 -5.21 -2.70 -4.15
C ASP A 162 -4.70 -2.30 -5.53
N THR A 163 -4.69 -3.25 -6.46
CA THR A 163 -4.25 -3.00 -7.85
C THR A 163 -4.93 -3.99 -8.80
N SER A 164 -4.49 -4.03 -10.07
CA SER A 164 -5.00 -4.99 -11.06
C SER A 164 -4.87 -6.43 -10.55
N PRO A 165 -5.91 -7.26 -10.71
CA PRO A 165 -5.85 -8.67 -10.32
C PRO A 165 -4.67 -9.45 -10.91
N SER A 166 -4.20 -9.06 -12.10
CA SER A 166 -3.06 -9.71 -12.79
C SER A 166 -1.74 -9.57 -12.03
N THR A 167 -1.59 -8.52 -11.21
CA THR A 167 -0.34 -8.30 -10.46
C THR A 167 -0.21 -9.18 -9.22
N GLN A 168 -1.29 -9.84 -8.78
CA GLN A 168 -1.27 -10.68 -7.57
C GLN A 168 -0.20 -11.78 -7.63
N GLU A 169 -0.01 -12.39 -8.79
CA GLU A 169 0.99 -13.47 -8.97
C GLU A 169 2.43 -12.95 -8.97
N LEU A 170 2.63 -11.65 -9.16
CA LEU A 170 3.93 -11.00 -9.12
C LEU A 170 4.36 -10.61 -7.70
N VAL A 171 3.47 -10.71 -6.70
CA VAL A 171 3.81 -10.37 -5.31
C VAL A 171 5.01 -11.19 -4.86
N THR A 172 6.09 -10.49 -4.50
CA THR A 172 7.40 -11.07 -4.18
C THR A 172 7.98 -10.37 -2.96
N ILE A 173 8.64 -11.11 -2.10
CA ILE A 173 9.44 -10.58 -1.00
C ILE A 173 10.90 -10.52 -1.44
N ILE A 174 11.56 -9.39 -1.20
CA ILE A 174 13.00 -9.30 -1.33
C ILE A 174 13.59 -8.98 0.05
N HIS A 175 14.53 -9.79 0.45
CA HIS A 175 15.26 -9.68 1.70
C HIS A 175 16.70 -9.22 1.39
N TYR A 176 17.00 -7.97 1.76
CA TYR A 176 18.28 -7.32 1.49
C TYR A 176 19.21 -7.41 2.70
N GLN A 177 20.44 -7.82 2.46
CA GLN A 177 21.57 -7.74 3.38
C GLN A 177 22.72 -7.01 2.66
N VAL A 178 22.49 -5.74 2.34
CA VAL A 178 23.42 -4.88 1.59
C VAL A 178 24.43 -4.26 2.54
N ASP A 179 25.71 -4.23 2.10
CA ASP A 179 26.82 -3.67 2.87
C ASP A 179 26.56 -2.22 3.25
N GLY A 180 26.72 -1.90 4.53
CA GLY A 180 26.53 -0.55 5.04
C GLY A 180 25.06 -0.15 5.32
N GLU A 181 24.08 -0.96 4.95
CA GLU A 181 22.66 -0.72 5.23
C GLU A 181 22.14 -1.57 6.39
N PRO A 182 20.98 -1.23 7.01
CA PRO A 182 20.21 -2.16 7.80
C PRO A 182 19.76 -3.35 6.94
N GLU A 183 19.55 -4.51 7.55
CA GLU A 183 18.82 -5.59 6.90
C GLU A 183 17.37 -5.14 6.61
N ILE A 184 16.86 -5.40 5.39
CA ILE A 184 15.56 -4.90 4.94
C ILE A 184 14.73 -6.05 4.38
N VAL A 185 13.44 -6.10 4.73
CA VAL A 185 12.45 -6.98 4.12
C VAL A 185 11.42 -6.12 3.41
N THR A 186 11.22 -6.36 2.12
CA THR A 186 10.27 -5.61 1.28
C THR A 186 9.24 -6.52 0.66
N VAL A 187 8.08 -5.96 0.34
CA VAL A 187 7.07 -6.58 -0.52
C VAL A 187 6.87 -5.69 -1.74
N GLY A 188 6.88 -6.31 -2.91
CA GLY A 188 6.70 -5.62 -4.18
C GLY A 188 6.21 -6.57 -5.26
N TYR A 189 6.37 -6.17 -6.51
CA TYR A 189 5.85 -6.88 -7.67
C TYR A 189 6.99 -7.28 -8.60
N GLY A 190 7.41 -8.55 -8.53
CA GLY A 190 8.36 -9.14 -9.47
C GLY A 190 9.76 -8.49 -9.51
N GLY A 191 10.16 -7.76 -8.46
CA GLY A 191 11.42 -7.02 -8.40
C GLY A 191 11.38 -5.64 -9.09
N LEU A 192 10.26 -5.28 -9.71
CA LEU A 192 10.10 -4.03 -10.49
C LEU A 192 9.79 -2.82 -9.61
N GLY A 193 9.33 -3.04 -8.37
CA GLY A 193 9.04 -1.96 -7.45
C GLY A 193 8.76 -2.46 -6.04
N ILE A 194 9.14 -1.66 -5.06
CA ILE A 194 8.85 -1.88 -3.65
C ILE A 194 7.57 -1.12 -3.31
N SER A 195 6.62 -1.80 -2.67
CA SER A 195 5.38 -1.19 -2.19
C SER A 195 5.47 -0.88 -0.70
N VAL A 196 5.89 -1.85 0.10
CA VAL A 196 6.00 -1.73 1.57
C VAL A 196 7.24 -2.48 2.07
N GLY A 197 7.69 -2.17 3.28
CA GLY A 197 8.80 -2.89 3.89
C GLY A 197 9.12 -2.42 5.30
N TYR A 198 10.12 -3.08 5.90
CA TYR A 198 10.67 -2.70 7.19
C TYR A 198 12.14 -3.12 7.29
N ASN A 199 12.87 -2.56 8.24
CA ASN A 199 14.28 -2.83 8.41
C ASN A 199 14.70 -3.17 9.84
N SER A 200 15.92 -3.66 10.00
CA SER A 200 16.47 -4.06 11.30
C SER A 200 16.77 -2.87 12.23
N ALA A 201 16.85 -1.64 11.71
CA ALA A 201 16.91 -0.43 12.52
C ALA A 201 15.56 -0.11 13.18
N GLY A 202 14.48 -0.77 12.78
CA GLY A 202 13.14 -0.62 13.34
C GLY A 202 12.32 0.45 12.64
N ILE A 203 12.59 0.72 11.38
CA ILE A 203 11.81 1.61 10.52
C ILE A 203 10.92 0.76 9.61
N SER A 204 9.65 1.11 9.48
CA SER A 204 8.77 0.59 8.44
C SER A 204 8.32 1.70 7.51
N LEU A 205 8.04 1.31 6.28
CA LEU A 205 7.41 2.11 5.26
C LEU A 205 6.19 1.36 4.75
N THR A 206 5.04 2.00 4.83
CA THR A 206 3.87 1.72 4.02
C THR A 206 3.53 3.00 3.25
N GLY A 207 2.49 2.99 2.43
CA GLY A 207 2.15 4.22 1.73
C GLY A 207 1.01 4.05 0.75
N ASN A 208 0.52 5.18 0.29
CA ASN A 208 -0.65 5.24 -0.58
C ASN A 208 -0.34 6.07 -1.81
N GLN A 209 -0.73 5.56 -2.95
CA GLN A 209 -0.68 6.36 -4.16
C GLN A 209 -1.59 7.58 -4.00
N VAL A 210 -0.99 8.76 -4.13
CA VAL A 210 -1.66 10.04 -4.28
C VAL A 210 -1.00 10.71 -5.48
N ASP A 211 -1.67 10.63 -6.63
CA ASP A 211 -1.09 11.16 -7.87
C ASP A 211 -1.12 12.68 -7.86
N SER A 212 0.03 13.29 -8.07
CA SER A 212 0.17 14.74 -8.13
C SER A 212 0.25 15.26 -9.57
N THR A 213 -0.23 16.49 -9.76
CA THR A 213 -0.23 17.17 -11.06
C THR A 213 1.09 17.83 -11.43
N ASP A 214 2.08 17.85 -10.53
CA ASP A 214 3.34 18.57 -10.66
C ASP A 214 4.57 17.68 -10.90
N MET A 215 4.36 16.43 -11.36
CA MET A 215 5.45 15.52 -11.70
C MET A 215 6.45 16.16 -12.66
N ARG A 216 7.72 15.87 -12.47
CA ARG A 216 8.83 16.47 -13.22
C ARG A 216 9.99 15.49 -13.39
N VAL A 217 10.92 15.83 -14.25
CA VAL A 217 12.21 15.15 -14.32
C VAL A 217 12.97 15.32 -12.99
N GLY A 218 13.44 14.23 -12.42
CA GLY A 218 14.10 14.20 -11.13
C GLY A 218 14.53 12.78 -10.73
N VAL A 219 14.69 12.53 -9.44
CA VAL A 219 14.93 11.18 -8.90
C VAL A 219 13.59 10.44 -8.86
N PRO A 220 13.46 9.27 -9.52
CA PRO A 220 12.22 8.48 -9.53
C PRO A 220 11.80 8.06 -8.12
N ARG A 221 10.49 8.07 -7.86
CA ARG A 221 9.92 7.69 -6.56
C ARG A 221 10.35 6.29 -6.09
N LEU A 222 10.45 5.32 -6.99
CA LEU A 222 10.83 3.94 -6.61
C LEU A 222 12.23 3.88 -5.99
N LEU A 223 13.17 4.75 -6.40
CA LEU A 223 14.47 4.86 -5.76
C LEU A 223 14.39 5.54 -4.39
N LEU A 224 13.47 6.49 -4.20
CA LEU A 224 13.23 7.10 -2.89
C LEU A 224 12.68 6.09 -1.89
N VAL A 225 11.74 5.24 -2.29
CA VAL A 225 11.20 4.16 -1.46
C VAL A 225 12.32 3.25 -0.96
N ARG A 226 13.25 2.87 -1.84
CA ARG A 226 14.42 2.06 -1.49
C ARG A 226 15.34 2.78 -0.48
N LYS A 227 15.54 4.10 -0.65
CA LYS A 227 16.33 4.93 0.26
C LYS A 227 15.67 5.10 1.62
N ILE A 228 14.35 5.33 1.68
CA ILE A 228 13.60 5.42 2.94
C ILE A 228 13.79 4.15 3.77
N LEU A 229 13.69 2.98 3.14
CA LEU A 229 13.87 1.69 3.81
C LEU A 229 15.31 1.41 4.26
N ALA A 230 16.31 2.09 3.69
CA ALA A 230 17.70 2.00 4.12
C ALA A 230 18.03 2.93 5.31
N ALA A 231 17.08 3.75 5.76
CA ALA A 231 17.29 4.68 6.87
C ALA A 231 17.52 3.95 8.20
N ARG A 232 18.38 4.52 9.04
CA ARG A 232 18.68 4.03 10.40
C ARG A 232 17.87 4.74 11.48
N THR A 233 17.32 5.92 11.15
CA THR A 233 16.49 6.73 12.03
C THR A 233 15.29 7.26 11.28
N ILE A 234 14.23 7.61 12.03
CA ILE A 234 13.01 8.16 11.42
C ILE A 234 13.29 9.51 10.73
N GLY A 235 14.21 10.33 11.27
CA GLY A 235 14.63 11.57 10.63
C GLY A 235 15.27 11.32 9.26
N GLN A 236 16.19 10.34 9.13
CA GLN A 236 16.78 9.97 7.85
C GLN A 236 15.74 9.47 6.86
N ALA A 237 14.72 8.73 7.33
CA ALA A 237 13.63 8.25 6.48
C ALA A 237 12.77 9.41 5.95
N ILE A 238 12.46 10.39 6.82
CA ILE A 238 11.74 11.61 6.42
C ILE A 238 12.57 12.44 5.43
N ASP A 239 13.86 12.68 5.71
CA ASP A 239 14.76 13.40 4.80
C ASP A 239 14.81 12.75 3.40
N ALA A 240 14.80 11.40 3.35
CA ALA A 240 14.74 10.67 2.10
C ALA A 240 13.40 10.88 1.36
N ALA A 241 12.27 10.85 2.08
CA ALA A 241 10.95 11.06 1.52
C ALA A 241 10.78 12.47 0.91
N ILE A 242 11.39 13.50 1.55
CA ILE A 242 11.27 14.89 1.10
C ILE A 242 12.46 15.36 0.24
N LEU A 243 13.22 14.44 -0.35
CA LEU A 243 14.34 14.81 -1.23
C LEU A 243 13.91 15.88 -2.24
N LYS A 244 14.65 17.00 -2.29
CA LYS A 244 14.25 18.16 -3.09
C LYS A 244 14.20 17.85 -4.60
N GLU A 245 15.06 16.96 -5.06
CA GLU A 245 15.20 16.59 -6.46
C GLU A 245 14.32 15.43 -6.89
N ARG A 246 13.34 15.04 -6.09
CA ARG A 246 12.37 14.00 -6.45
C ARG A 246 11.56 14.36 -7.68
N ALA A 247 11.21 13.36 -8.46
CA ALA A 247 10.42 13.51 -9.68
C ALA A 247 8.92 13.54 -9.40
N SER A 248 8.49 12.75 -8.44
CA SER A 248 7.13 12.64 -7.90
C SER A 248 7.19 12.20 -6.44
N ASP A 249 6.05 12.09 -5.81
CA ASP A 249 5.92 11.41 -4.53
C ASP A 249 4.51 10.86 -4.39
N TYR A 250 4.35 10.02 -3.35
CA TYR A 250 3.07 9.53 -2.85
C TYR A 250 2.88 10.03 -1.41
N ASN A 251 1.93 9.42 -0.72
CA ASN A 251 1.94 9.49 0.73
C ASN A 251 2.84 8.37 1.27
N GLN A 252 3.90 8.73 2.00
CA GLN A 252 4.84 7.81 2.64
C GLN A 252 4.49 7.73 4.13
N VAL A 253 3.98 6.58 4.59
CA VAL A 253 3.72 6.35 6.02
C VAL A 253 4.93 5.68 6.64
N ILE A 254 5.67 6.45 7.44
CA ILE A 254 6.91 6.03 8.09
C ILE A 254 6.61 5.83 9.58
N THR A 255 6.94 4.65 10.09
CA THR A 255 6.72 4.31 11.50
C THR A 255 8.01 3.72 12.07
N ASP A 256 8.34 4.07 13.30
CA ASP A 256 9.48 3.45 13.99
C ASP A 256 9.02 2.55 15.16
N ARG A 257 9.98 1.76 15.67
CA ARG A 257 9.72 0.82 16.79
C ARG A 257 9.36 1.50 18.11
N ASN A 258 9.59 2.82 18.25
CA ASN A 258 9.26 3.59 19.44
C ASN A 258 7.80 4.08 19.41
N GLY A 259 7.08 3.89 18.30
CA GLY A 259 5.69 4.30 18.15
C GLY A 259 5.52 5.67 17.49
N GLU A 260 6.60 6.27 16.97
CA GLU A 260 6.53 7.48 16.17
C GLU A 260 5.92 7.16 14.80
N ILE A 261 4.88 7.91 14.40
CA ILE A 261 4.12 7.70 13.17
C ILE A 261 4.02 9.01 12.39
N TYR A 262 4.58 9.02 11.21
CA TYR A 262 4.52 10.14 10.27
C TYR A 262 3.94 9.70 8.94
N SER A 263 3.05 10.52 8.39
CA SER A 263 2.53 10.37 7.03
C SER A 263 3.00 11.60 6.24
N ILE A 264 3.90 11.38 5.31
CA ILE A 264 4.47 12.45 4.48
C ILE A 264 3.69 12.46 3.17
N GLU A 265 2.69 13.33 3.08
CA GLU A 265 2.01 13.58 1.81
C GLU A 265 2.92 14.40 0.91
N GLY A 266 3.38 13.83 -0.19
CA GLY A 266 4.33 14.45 -1.10
C GLY A 266 3.74 14.74 -2.47
N SER A 267 4.36 15.72 -3.15
CA SER A 267 4.31 15.95 -4.58
C SER A 267 5.75 16.15 -5.08
N ALA A 268 5.96 16.41 -6.36
CA ALA A 268 7.30 16.70 -6.86
C ALA A 268 7.92 17.95 -6.22
N THR A 269 7.11 18.95 -5.85
CA THR A 269 7.60 20.27 -5.42
C THR A 269 7.25 20.67 -3.99
N ASP A 270 6.29 19.99 -3.36
CA ASP A 270 5.78 20.34 -2.03
C ASP A 270 5.57 19.07 -1.17
N TYR A 271 5.33 19.23 0.11
CA TYR A 271 4.99 18.13 1.02
C TYR A 271 4.25 18.63 2.26
N ALA A 272 3.52 17.72 2.90
CA ALA A 272 2.87 17.94 4.18
C ALA A 272 3.21 16.78 5.15
N PRO A 273 3.94 17.05 6.24
CA PRO A 273 4.12 16.06 7.27
C PRO A 273 2.89 16.02 8.16
N LEU A 274 2.15 14.91 8.11
CA LEU A 274 1.10 14.58 9.05
C LEU A 274 1.68 13.66 10.13
N TYR A 275 1.30 13.85 11.37
CA TYR A 275 1.73 13.01 12.48
C TYR A 275 0.58 12.67 13.40
N SER A 276 0.66 11.52 14.03
CA SER A 276 -0.38 11.07 14.96
C SER A 276 -0.20 11.70 16.34
N THR A 277 -1.28 12.29 16.86
CA THR A 277 -1.39 12.70 18.27
C THR A 277 -2.30 11.78 19.08
N GLU A 278 -2.96 10.83 18.39
CA GLU A 278 -3.94 9.93 18.99
C GLU A 278 -3.40 8.49 19.16
N GLY A 279 -2.12 8.26 18.82
CA GLY A 279 -1.48 6.95 18.84
C GLY A 279 -1.87 6.03 17.67
N TYR A 280 -2.68 6.49 16.71
CA TYR A 280 -2.99 5.78 15.48
C TYR A 280 -3.04 6.73 14.29
N LEU A 281 -2.83 6.19 13.10
CA LEU A 281 -2.92 6.93 11.85
C LEU A 281 -3.63 6.06 10.79
N VAL A 282 -4.45 6.71 9.98
CA VAL A 282 -5.06 6.12 8.77
C VAL A 282 -4.70 7.00 7.59
N HIS A 283 -4.36 6.38 6.47
CA HIS A 283 -4.27 7.07 5.21
C HIS A 283 -4.79 6.19 4.06
N THR A 284 -5.22 6.83 3.00
CA THR A 284 -5.70 6.19 1.76
C THR A 284 -5.20 6.97 0.54
N ASN A 285 -5.96 7.13 -0.52
CA ASN A 285 -5.48 7.66 -1.81
C ASN A 285 -6.01 9.07 -2.10
N HIS A 286 -5.91 10.00 -1.16
CA HIS A 286 -6.24 11.42 -1.37
C HIS A 286 -5.51 12.28 -0.34
N TYR A 287 -5.19 13.51 -0.67
CA TYR A 287 -4.54 14.44 0.24
C TYR A 287 -5.47 14.86 1.39
N LEU A 288 -5.02 14.67 2.61
CA LEU A 288 -5.68 15.13 3.84
C LEU A 288 -5.29 16.59 4.15
N ALA A 289 -4.03 16.96 3.92
CA ALA A 289 -3.54 18.32 4.12
C ALA A 289 -4.22 19.30 3.15
N PRO A 290 -4.90 20.35 3.64
CA PRO A 290 -5.68 21.24 2.76
C PRO A 290 -4.87 21.90 1.65
N TRP A 291 -3.60 22.26 1.93
CA TRP A 291 -2.73 22.93 0.95
C TRP A 291 -2.15 21.97 -0.10
N MET A 292 -2.17 20.64 0.15
CA MET A 292 -1.74 19.63 -0.81
C MET A 292 -2.83 19.30 -1.84
N ARG A 293 -4.11 19.56 -1.53
CA ARG A 293 -5.24 19.22 -2.43
C ARG A 293 -5.17 19.92 -3.80
N LYS A 294 -4.42 20.99 -3.92
CA LYS A 294 -4.16 21.66 -5.22
C LYS A 294 -3.40 20.78 -6.21
N PHE A 295 -2.71 19.74 -5.72
CA PHE A 295 -1.97 18.78 -6.52
C PHE A 295 -2.78 17.54 -6.86
N GLU A 296 -4.00 17.35 -6.31
CA GLU A 296 -4.83 16.18 -6.57
C GLU A 296 -5.09 15.99 -8.06
N PHE A 297 -4.66 14.87 -8.63
CA PHE A 297 -4.79 14.59 -10.06
C PHE A 297 -6.25 14.36 -10.47
N ASP A 298 -6.99 13.57 -9.68
CA ASP A 298 -8.41 13.29 -9.90
C ASP A 298 -9.24 13.56 -8.65
N PRO A 299 -9.60 14.84 -8.39
CA PRO A 299 -10.35 15.18 -7.17
C PRO A 299 -11.79 14.64 -7.16
N GLN A 300 -12.30 14.08 -8.27
CA GLN A 300 -13.64 13.47 -8.35
C GLN A 300 -13.60 11.96 -8.15
N GLY A 301 -12.49 11.30 -8.48
CA GLY A 301 -12.29 9.84 -8.36
C GLY A 301 -12.03 9.33 -6.95
N ILE A 302 -11.92 10.20 -5.94
CA ILE A 302 -11.48 9.86 -4.58
C ILE A 302 -12.58 9.32 -3.64
N THR A 303 -13.81 9.09 -4.12
CA THR A 303 -14.95 8.68 -3.25
C THR A 303 -14.63 7.41 -2.45
N SER A 304 -14.11 6.35 -3.09
CA SER A 304 -13.72 5.12 -2.38
C SER A 304 -12.62 5.40 -1.35
N SER A 305 -11.68 6.27 -1.67
CA SER A 305 -10.59 6.66 -0.77
C SER A 305 -11.14 7.33 0.50
N ILE A 306 -12.03 8.32 0.35
CA ILE A 306 -12.66 9.02 1.48
C ILE A 306 -13.42 8.04 2.38
N VAL A 307 -14.18 7.10 1.80
CA VAL A 307 -14.98 6.16 2.57
C VAL A 307 -14.09 5.17 3.34
N ARG A 308 -13.05 4.63 2.72
CA ARG A 308 -12.07 3.74 3.37
C ARG A 308 -11.33 4.46 4.50
N TYR A 309 -10.91 5.70 4.29
CA TYR A 309 -10.29 6.54 5.31
C TYR A 309 -11.19 6.68 6.54
N ASN A 310 -12.42 7.18 6.36
CA ASN A 310 -13.36 7.37 7.47
C ASN A 310 -13.71 6.06 8.17
N ARG A 311 -13.80 4.94 7.42
CA ARG A 311 -14.01 3.60 8.00
C ARG A 311 -12.82 3.19 8.85
N GLY A 312 -11.60 3.32 8.36
CA GLY A 312 -10.35 3.02 9.08
C GLY A 312 -10.23 3.82 10.39
N VAL A 313 -10.45 5.14 10.31
CA VAL A 313 -10.45 6.02 11.50
C VAL A 313 -11.45 5.51 12.55
N ARG A 314 -12.67 5.17 12.14
CA ARG A 314 -13.70 4.67 13.06
C ARG A 314 -13.30 3.34 13.70
N LEU A 315 -12.70 2.43 12.92
CA LEU A 315 -12.26 1.13 13.41
C LEU A 315 -11.15 1.28 14.46
N LEU A 316 -10.11 2.06 14.19
CA LEU A 316 -9.01 2.27 15.13
C LEU A 316 -9.46 3.05 16.36
N LYS A 317 -10.16 4.17 16.18
CA LYS A 317 -10.67 5.00 17.28
C LYS A 317 -11.53 4.24 18.28
N ASN A 318 -12.46 3.43 17.80
CA ASN A 318 -13.40 2.69 18.67
C ASN A 318 -12.75 1.48 19.36
N ASN A 319 -11.54 1.09 18.95
CA ASN A 319 -10.83 -0.05 19.52
C ASN A 319 -9.49 0.36 20.18
N ARG A 320 -9.30 1.63 20.46
CA ARG A 320 -8.12 2.14 21.15
C ARG A 320 -7.87 1.39 22.48
N GLY A 321 -6.64 0.98 22.74
CA GLY A 321 -6.23 0.14 23.88
C GLY A 321 -6.58 -1.36 23.74
N ARG A 322 -7.20 -1.78 22.64
CA ARG A 322 -7.59 -3.16 22.37
C ARG A 322 -7.06 -3.68 21.01
N ILE A 323 -6.31 -2.86 20.30
CA ILE A 323 -5.81 -3.20 18.97
C ILE A 323 -4.79 -4.32 19.12
N THR A 324 -5.00 -5.41 18.36
CA THR A 324 -4.11 -6.56 18.26
C THR A 324 -3.87 -6.87 16.78
N VAL A 325 -2.89 -7.73 16.51
CA VAL A 325 -2.65 -8.25 15.15
C VAL A 325 -3.93 -8.89 14.58
N ASP A 326 -4.64 -9.70 15.36
CA ASP A 326 -5.87 -10.36 14.88
C ASP A 326 -7.02 -9.39 14.65
N LEU A 327 -7.10 -8.33 15.43
CA LEU A 327 -8.09 -7.27 15.20
C LEU A 327 -7.76 -6.48 13.93
N LEU A 328 -6.47 -6.22 13.66
CA LEU A 328 -6.06 -5.58 12.40
C LEU A 328 -6.33 -6.47 11.18
N LYS A 329 -6.15 -7.81 11.26
CA LYS A 329 -6.59 -8.74 10.19
C LYS A 329 -8.08 -8.59 9.89
N GLN A 330 -8.91 -8.45 10.92
CA GLN A 330 -10.36 -8.21 10.75
C GLN A 330 -10.62 -6.86 10.09
N PHE A 331 -9.91 -5.80 10.47
CA PHE A 331 -10.06 -4.47 9.87
C PHE A 331 -9.62 -4.45 8.41
N LEU A 332 -8.52 -5.11 8.08
CA LEU A 332 -8.05 -5.24 6.70
C LEU A 332 -9.01 -6.09 5.84
N SER A 333 -9.82 -6.96 6.47
CA SER A 333 -10.87 -7.76 5.83
C SER A 333 -12.24 -7.07 5.79
N ASP A 334 -12.34 -5.79 6.17
CA ASP A 334 -13.63 -5.07 6.28
C ASP A 334 -14.25 -4.81 4.89
N HIS A 335 -15.54 -5.17 4.76
CA HIS A 335 -16.30 -5.02 3.51
C HIS A 335 -17.37 -3.92 3.56
N VAL A 336 -17.38 -3.10 4.60
CA VAL A 336 -18.31 -1.97 4.66
C VAL A 336 -18.05 -1.04 3.48
N ASN A 337 -19.10 -0.72 2.73
CA ASN A 337 -19.07 0.04 1.48
C ASN A 337 -18.50 -0.74 0.27
N TYR A 338 -18.70 -2.08 0.24
CA TYR A 338 -18.39 -2.89 -0.94
C TYR A 338 -19.00 -2.30 -2.24
N PRO A 339 -18.29 -2.28 -3.38
CA PRO A 339 -16.96 -2.83 -3.63
C PRO A 339 -15.81 -1.87 -3.28
N GLY A 340 -16.07 -0.64 -2.86
CA GLY A 340 -15.10 0.39 -2.47
C GLY A 340 -14.66 0.31 -1.00
N SER A 341 -14.64 -0.89 -0.40
CA SER A 341 -14.29 -1.20 0.98
C SER A 341 -12.77 -1.28 1.22
N ILE A 342 -12.34 -1.44 2.47
CA ILE A 342 -10.93 -1.66 2.83
C ILE A 342 -10.42 -2.96 2.19
N CYS A 343 -11.18 -4.05 2.26
CA CYS A 343 -10.93 -5.26 1.47
C CYS A 343 -11.69 -5.17 0.16
N ARG A 344 -10.99 -5.00 -0.95
CA ARG A 344 -11.59 -4.76 -2.28
C ARG A 344 -11.64 -6.04 -3.11
N HIS A 345 -12.77 -6.28 -3.80
CA HIS A 345 -13.04 -7.45 -4.63
C HIS A 345 -13.51 -7.06 -6.05
N GLY A 346 -12.86 -6.10 -6.65
CA GLY A 346 -13.22 -5.65 -8.01
C GLY A 346 -12.57 -6.49 -9.10
N ASN A 347 -13.13 -6.45 -10.31
CA ASN A 347 -12.56 -7.09 -11.50
C ASN A 347 -11.39 -6.28 -12.08
N TYR A 348 -11.35 -4.97 -11.84
CA TYR A 348 -10.29 -4.08 -12.31
C TYR A 348 -9.30 -3.73 -11.20
N VAL A 349 -9.78 -3.57 -9.97
CA VAL A 349 -8.97 -3.29 -8.79
C VAL A 349 -9.44 -4.19 -7.65
N LYS A 350 -8.52 -4.97 -7.09
CA LYS A 350 -8.74 -5.82 -5.90
C LYS A 350 -7.58 -5.70 -4.94
N THR A 351 -7.77 -6.10 -3.69
CA THR A 351 -6.66 -6.27 -2.75
C THR A 351 -5.80 -7.45 -3.22
N THR A 352 -4.58 -7.15 -3.69
CA THR A 352 -3.62 -8.13 -4.23
C THR A 352 -2.68 -8.66 -3.18
N PHE A 353 -2.44 -7.88 -2.13
CA PHE A 353 -1.85 -8.38 -0.89
C PHE A 353 -2.28 -7.53 0.31
N SER A 354 -2.15 -8.13 1.48
CA SER A 354 -2.36 -7.49 2.78
C SER A 354 -1.19 -7.80 3.69
N VAL A 355 -0.68 -6.81 4.41
CA VAL A 355 0.48 -6.96 5.29
C VAL A 355 0.25 -6.33 6.65
N ILE A 356 0.80 -6.94 7.69
CA ILE A 356 0.90 -6.38 9.05
C ILE A 356 2.34 -6.52 9.50
N ILE A 357 3.01 -5.40 9.71
CA ILE A 357 4.38 -5.33 10.23
C ILE A 357 4.29 -5.06 11.74
N ASN A 358 4.85 -5.94 12.54
CA ASN A 358 5.05 -5.73 13.97
C ASN A 358 6.50 -5.29 14.22
N LEU A 359 6.68 -3.98 14.42
CA LEU A 359 8.01 -3.40 14.62
C LEU A 359 8.62 -3.77 15.97
N THR A 360 7.79 -4.08 16.95
CA THR A 360 8.25 -4.52 18.29
C THR A 360 8.92 -5.87 18.21
N THR A 361 8.34 -6.83 17.48
CA THR A 361 8.88 -8.17 17.29
C THR A 361 9.82 -8.30 16.07
N GLY A 362 9.76 -7.35 15.11
CA GLY A 362 10.48 -7.42 13.84
C GLY A 362 9.96 -8.52 12.93
N THR A 363 8.64 -8.69 12.91
CA THR A 363 7.96 -9.70 12.07
C THR A 363 7.00 -9.01 11.09
N MET A 364 6.77 -9.66 9.96
CA MET A 364 5.78 -9.27 8.97
C MET A 364 4.87 -10.44 8.67
N LEU A 365 3.57 -10.20 8.75
CA LEU A 365 2.54 -11.11 8.29
C LEU A 365 2.08 -10.66 6.92
N LEU A 366 2.04 -11.55 5.92
CA LEU A 366 1.65 -11.26 4.55
C LEU A 366 0.63 -12.27 4.04
N ALA A 367 -0.48 -11.79 3.51
CA ALA A 367 -1.48 -12.54 2.76
C ALA A 367 -1.44 -12.10 1.29
N ARG A 368 -1.12 -13.01 0.35
CA ARG A 368 -1.13 -12.73 -1.09
C ARG A 368 -2.55 -12.90 -1.63
N GLY A 369 -3.29 -11.81 -1.76
CA GLY A 369 -4.69 -11.76 -2.15
C GLY A 369 -5.56 -11.08 -1.09
N ASN A 370 -6.86 -11.25 -1.21
CA ASN A 370 -7.83 -10.70 -0.27
C ASN A 370 -7.66 -11.31 1.14
N PRO A 371 -7.45 -10.51 2.19
CA PRO A 371 -7.18 -11.00 3.54
C PRO A 371 -8.37 -11.78 4.16
N CYS A 372 -9.57 -11.65 3.62
CA CYS A 372 -10.75 -12.45 3.99
C CYS A 372 -10.77 -13.84 3.35
N GLU A 373 -9.91 -14.14 2.37
CA GLU A 373 -9.87 -15.40 1.61
C GLU A 373 -8.56 -16.16 1.80
N VAL A 374 -7.48 -15.47 2.21
CA VAL A 374 -6.11 -16.01 2.25
C VAL A 374 -5.54 -15.93 3.65
N LYS A 375 -4.78 -16.96 4.04
CA LYS A 375 -4.02 -16.97 5.29
C LYS A 375 -2.82 -16.02 5.22
N TYR A 376 -2.49 -15.41 6.34
CA TYR A 376 -1.24 -14.68 6.51
C TYR A 376 -0.09 -15.66 6.80
N ASN A 377 1.00 -15.54 6.07
CA ASN A 377 2.27 -16.20 6.33
C ASN A 377 3.21 -15.23 7.06
N GLU A 378 4.04 -15.74 7.98
CA GLU A 378 4.99 -14.94 8.77
C GLU A 378 6.38 -14.92 8.14
N TYR A 379 7.00 -13.73 8.11
CA TYR A 379 8.36 -13.47 7.64
C TYR A 379 9.12 -12.66 8.69
N LYS A 380 10.42 -12.98 8.89
CA LYS A 380 11.26 -12.36 9.93
C LYS A 380 12.58 -11.86 9.35
N LEU A 381 13.15 -10.84 9.99
CA LEU A 381 14.54 -10.45 9.80
C LEU A 381 15.46 -11.56 10.35
N ILE A 382 16.54 -11.88 9.63
CA ILE A 382 17.49 -12.94 10.03
C ILE A 382 18.36 -12.45 11.18
N SER A 383 18.71 -11.16 11.21
CA SER A 383 19.63 -10.57 12.19
C SER A 383 19.09 -10.49 13.62
N ARG A 384 17.79 -10.70 13.83
CA ARG A 384 17.20 -10.87 15.17
C ARG A 384 17.35 -12.33 15.61
N LYS A 385 18.57 -12.73 15.99
CA LYS A 385 18.72 -13.87 16.89
C LYS A 385 18.05 -13.49 18.22
N GLU A 386 17.17 -14.37 18.69
CA GLU A 386 16.57 -14.26 20.02
C GLU A 386 17.71 -14.12 21.05
N ASN A 387 17.76 -12.97 21.75
CA ASN A 387 18.58 -12.79 22.95
C ASN A 387 17.82 -13.33 24.14
#